data_d6466f5c2afe58f6560c8421624acb5c
#
_entry.id   d6466f5c2afe58f6560c8421624acb5c
#
_cell.length_a   1.000
_cell.length_b   1.000
_cell.length_c   1.000
_cell.angle_alpha   90.00
_cell.angle_beta   90.00
_cell.angle_gamma   90.00
#
_symmetry.space_group_name_H-M   'P 1'
#
loop_
_entity.id
_entity.type
_entity.pdbx_description
1 polymer ?
#
loop_
_entity_poly.entity_id
_entity_poly.type
_entity_poly.pdbx_seq_one_letter_code
_entity_poly.pdbx_strand_id
1 'polypeptide(L)'
;MKFVIENLSKNSGRLGHLVQQETGKQFKTPLLLQTTKGGSIPYLSREVFDHVSSDCHVLQMSLATMDHMKEALSVYKGGVSSFVGFKDYPTVLTIRDPCEKMPNGSNDKDIVPLFTRRGKETLSPEKYIELVETFRPDIYQGLNDADTNIDSAKKRIQKSVDRTEIFMRFCYEQHSKSEILKKSCLFVPIVGGYNKFNRSQSIKDAKANGAEVCGGYIFEGFHNYGLSATEVTSEQLLPIMTHCLNELQADSKPVMLPGAYTPLLVLELIKMGVDIFDSSYAYCAAVNFKALSFSWEEETLNRSETPFIDVTDECLKEDFTPLLKDCLCLACQKHNRAYIHHLYKTSELLGPILLMIHNLHHLMQFFKKIHETIAADSLDNLIKLLKYQGGDKVIEYRITANTKVISKAGLGKGFAESKS
;
A
#
# COMPACT_ATOMS: atom_id res chain seq x y z
N MET A 1 1.10 10.94 15.59
CA MET A 1 0.77 11.64 14.30
C MET A 1 -0.52 12.42 14.45
N LYS A 2 -0.64 13.62 13.87
CA LYS A 2 -1.87 14.42 13.83
C LYS A 2 -2.22 14.74 12.38
N PHE A 3 -3.49 14.61 12.01
CA PHE A 3 -3.97 14.97 10.68
C PHE A 3 -4.55 16.40 10.69
N VAL A 4 -4.17 17.19 9.69
CA VAL A 4 -4.64 18.57 9.51
C VAL A 4 -5.10 18.74 8.08
N ILE A 5 -6.35 19.14 7.88
CA ILE A 5 -6.91 19.45 6.56
C ILE A 5 -6.63 20.93 6.28
N GLU A 6 -6.04 21.23 5.12
CA GLU A 6 -5.75 22.60 4.68
C GLU A 6 -6.81 23.12 3.72
N ASN A 7 -7.21 22.28 2.76
CA ASN A 7 -8.15 22.67 1.72
C ASN A 7 -9.13 21.54 1.43
N LEU A 8 -10.41 21.87 1.40
CA LEU A 8 -11.51 21.00 0.97
C LEU A 8 -11.99 21.49 -0.39
N SER A 9 -11.53 20.87 -1.47
CA SER A 9 -12.15 21.10 -2.78
C SER A 9 -13.47 20.35 -2.88
N LYS A 10 -14.49 20.99 -3.44
CA LYS A 10 -15.78 20.34 -3.68
C LYS A 10 -15.71 19.28 -4.79
N ASN A 11 -14.74 19.41 -5.71
CA ASN A 11 -14.67 18.62 -6.94
C ASN A 11 -13.39 17.76 -7.03
N SER A 12 -12.36 18.04 -6.21
CA SER A 12 -11.02 17.46 -6.39
C SER A 12 -10.46 16.74 -5.16
N GLY A 13 -11.32 16.41 -4.17
CA GLY A 13 -10.84 15.78 -2.93
C GLY A 13 -10.31 16.78 -1.91
N ARG A 14 -9.39 16.36 -1.04
CA ARG A 14 -8.87 17.23 0.02
C ARG A 14 -7.34 17.19 0.07
N LEU A 15 -6.76 18.35 0.38
CA LEU A 15 -5.35 18.50 0.75
C LEU A 15 -5.21 18.64 2.25
N GLY A 16 -4.17 18.06 2.80
CA GLY A 16 -3.84 18.17 4.20
C GLY A 16 -2.42 17.69 4.49
N HIS A 17 -2.13 17.51 5.78
CA HIS A 17 -0.85 17.01 6.25
C HIS A 17 -1.01 16.02 7.39
N LEU A 18 -0.20 14.97 7.38
CA LEU A 18 0.12 14.22 8.57
C LEU A 18 1.32 14.86 9.25
N VAL A 19 1.15 15.30 10.49
CA VAL A 19 2.18 15.98 11.28
C VAL A 19 2.71 15.04 12.35
N GLN A 20 4.01 14.75 12.32
CA GLN A 20 4.69 14.03 13.37
C GLN A 20 4.92 14.99 14.56
N GLN A 21 4.21 14.78 15.66
CA GLN A 21 4.17 15.73 16.79
C GLN A 21 5.53 15.91 17.47
N GLU A 22 6.36 14.88 17.52
CA GLU A 22 7.68 14.94 18.18
C GLU A 22 8.70 15.76 17.41
N THR A 23 8.68 15.71 16.07
CA THR A 23 9.68 16.37 15.21
C THR A 23 9.15 17.58 14.46
N GLY A 24 7.82 17.76 14.41
CA GLY A 24 7.16 18.78 13.59
C GLY A 24 7.19 18.49 12.09
N LYS A 25 7.71 17.35 11.64
CA LYS A 25 7.72 16.97 10.22
C LYS A 25 6.31 16.84 9.69
N GLN A 26 6.08 17.34 8.47
CA GLN A 26 4.80 17.35 7.79
C GLN A 26 4.87 16.53 6.49
N PHE A 27 3.86 15.71 6.27
CA PHE A 27 3.74 14.86 5.07
C PHE A 27 2.42 15.19 4.39
N LYS A 28 2.50 15.74 3.17
CA LYS A 28 1.32 16.13 2.38
C LYS A 28 0.42 14.95 2.10
N THR A 29 -0.88 15.18 2.17
CA THR A 29 -1.91 14.23 1.72
C THR A 29 -2.67 14.81 0.51
N PRO A 30 -3.07 13.94 -0.45
CA PRO A 30 -2.95 12.49 -0.51
C PRO A 30 -1.50 11.99 -0.40
N LEU A 31 -1.25 11.00 0.46
CA LEU A 31 0.10 10.53 0.80
C LEU A 31 0.37 9.16 0.18
N LEU A 32 1.55 9.01 -0.44
CA LEU A 32 2.09 7.74 -0.89
C LEU A 32 3.06 7.19 0.15
N LEU A 33 2.64 6.18 0.91
CA LEU A 33 3.54 5.43 1.80
C LEU A 33 4.55 4.63 0.99
N GLN A 34 5.79 4.58 1.46
CA GLN A 34 6.81 3.75 0.84
C GLN A 34 6.75 2.34 1.44
N THR A 35 6.24 1.40 0.66
CA THR A 35 6.12 0.00 1.09
C THR A 35 7.48 -0.63 1.26
N THR A 36 7.69 -1.34 2.38
CA THR A 36 8.93 -2.06 2.67
C THR A 36 8.71 -3.58 2.74
N LYS A 37 9.76 -4.34 2.46
CA LYS A 37 9.83 -5.78 2.69
C LYS A 37 11.04 -6.07 3.59
N GLY A 38 10.77 -6.54 4.81
CA GLY A 38 11.83 -6.74 5.80
C GLY A 38 12.52 -5.43 6.21
N GLY A 39 11.77 -4.32 6.24
CA GLY A 39 12.26 -3.00 6.67
C GLY A 39 13.04 -2.20 5.64
N SER A 40 13.21 -2.71 4.40
CA SER A 40 13.85 -1.98 3.29
C SER A 40 12.89 -1.81 2.13
N ILE A 41 13.06 -0.73 1.35
CA ILE A 41 12.34 -0.59 0.07
C ILE A 41 12.71 -1.78 -0.82
N PRO A 42 11.74 -2.46 -1.46
CA PRO A 42 12.04 -3.64 -2.27
C PRO A 42 13.09 -3.35 -3.34
N TYR A 43 14.11 -4.22 -3.44
CA TYR A 43 15.25 -4.12 -4.36
C TYR A 43 16.21 -2.94 -4.14
N LEU A 44 15.95 -2.03 -3.19
CA LEU A 44 16.76 -0.84 -2.98
C LEU A 44 17.41 -0.87 -1.59
N SER A 45 18.71 -0.57 -1.53
CA SER A 45 19.34 -0.15 -0.27
C SER A 45 18.90 1.27 0.08
N ARG A 46 19.18 1.71 1.29
CA ARG A 46 18.89 3.07 1.73
C ARG A 46 19.53 4.10 0.81
N GLU A 47 20.80 3.90 0.46
CA GLU A 47 21.58 4.83 -0.36
C GLU A 47 21.01 4.91 -1.78
N VAL A 48 20.60 3.78 -2.36
CA VAL A 48 19.94 3.76 -3.69
C VAL A 48 18.57 4.46 -3.63
N PHE A 49 17.82 4.27 -2.54
CA PHE A 49 16.55 4.97 -2.34
C PHE A 49 16.74 6.48 -2.22
N ASP A 50 17.80 6.95 -1.55
CA ASP A 50 18.13 8.38 -1.45
C ASP A 50 18.44 9.00 -2.83
N HIS A 51 18.87 8.21 -3.82
CA HIS A 51 18.96 8.64 -5.23
C HIS A 51 17.62 8.69 -5.96
N VAL A 52 16.59 7.97 -5.48
CA VAL A 52 15.23 8.07 -6.03
C VAL A 52 14.53 9.32 -5.49
N SER A 53 14.70 9.60 -4.21
CA SER A 53 14.16 10.79 -3.55
C SER A 53 14.99 11.17 -2.33
N SER A 54 15.35 12.46 -2.24
CA SER A 54 15.99 13.06 -1.07
C SER A 54 14.99 13.49 0.01
N ASP A 55 13.68 13.41 -0.28
CA ASP A 55 12.63 13.81 0.66
C ASP A 55 12.52 12.77 1.81
N CYS A 56 12.06 13.21 2.97
CA CYS A 56 11.65 12.30 4.03
C CYS A 56 10.27 11.71 3.71
N HIS A 57 10.14 10.40 3.79
CA HIS A 57 8.90 9.67 3.48
C HIS A 57 8.36 8.94 4.71
N VAL A 58 7.09 8.54 4.66
CA VAL A 58 6.49 7.63 5.64
C VAL A 58 6.60 6.21 5.10
N LEU A 59 7.17 5.30 5.91
CA LEU A 59 7.39 3.91 5.52
C LEU A 59 6.22 3.03 5.95
N GLN A 60 5.72 2.21 5.06
CA GLN A 60 4.79 1.13 5.40
C GLN A 60 5.57 -0.15 5.68
N MET A 61 5.38 -0.69 6.85
CA MET A 61 6.02 -1.93 7.32
C MET A 61 4.95 -2.96 7.66
N SER A 62 5.07 -4.19 7.14
CA SER A 62 4.11 -5.24 7.44
C SER A 62 4.66 -6.27 8.43
N LEU A 63 3.85 -6.69 9.39
CA LEU A 63 4.22 -7.78 10.30
C LEU A 63 4.53 -9.07 9.54
N ALA A 64 3.83 -9.34 8.44
CA ALA A 64 4.06 -10.51 7.60
C ALA A 64 5.52 -10.64 7.10
N THR A 65 6.20 -9.51 6.88
CA THR A 65 7.58 -9.50 6.40
C THR A 65 8.62 -9.28 7.50
N MET A 66 8.20 -8.92 8.71
CA MET A 66 9.09 -8.44 9.78
C MET A 66 8.95 -9.16 11.13
N ASP A 67 8.03 -10.09 11.27
CA ASP A 67 7.78 -10.84 12.51
C ASP A 67 9.04 -11.46 13.13
N HIS A 68 9.95 -11.92 12.28
CA HIS A 68 11.22 -12.51 12.66
C HIS A 68 12.19 -11.55 13.37
N MET A 69 11.94 -10.24 13.33
CA MET A 69 12.75 -9.21 14.00
C MET A 69 12.35 -8.99 15.46
N LYS A 70 11.24 -9.60 15.93
CA LYS A 70 10.71 -9.40 17.28
C LYS A 70 11.78 -9.57 18.37
N GLU A 71 12.52 -10.67 18.34
CA GLU A 71 13.53 -10.97 19.35
C GLU A 71 14.64 -9.91 19.41
N ALA A 72 15.16 -9.51 18.23
CA ALA A 72 16.19 -8.48 18.14
C ALA A 72 15.67 -7.11 18.60
N LEU A 73 14.45 -6.73 18.18
CA LEU A 73 13.81 -5.46 18.56
C LEU A 73 13.49 -5.38 20.06
N SER A 74 13.13 -6.49 20.69
CA SER A 74 12.86 -6.54 22.14
C SER A 74 14.10 -6.20 22.97
N VAL A 75 15.29 -6.52 22.47
CA VAL A 75 16.58 -6.15 23.09
C VAL A 75 17.00 -4.73 22.71
N TYR A 76 16.84 -4.36 21.43
CA TYR A 76 17.26 -3.06 20.90
C TYR A 76 16.50 -1.88 21.50
N LYS A 77 15.18 -2.01 21.71
CA LYS A 77 14.28 -1.01 22.34
C LYS A 77 14.18 0.36 21.67
N GLY A 78 14.90 0.59 20.56
CA GLY A 78 14.93 1.87 19.84
C GLY A 78 13.81 2.05 18.80
N GLY A 79 12.93 1.05 18.65
CA GLY A 79 11.88 1.03 17.62
C GLY A 79 12.37 0.57 16.25
N VAL A 80 11.40 0.19 15.40
CA VAL A 80 11.69 -0.49 14.13
C VAL A 80 12.39 0.42 13.11
N SER A 81 12.02 1.69 13.00
CA SER A 81 12.64 2.62 12.04
C SER A 81 14.14 2.78 12.25
N SER A 82 14.56 2.96 13.50
CA SER A 82 15.97 3.04 13.86
C SER A 82 16.70 1.73 13.63
N PHE A 83 16.07 0.59 13.93
CA PHE A 83 16.67 -0.73 13.78
C PHE A 83 17.00 -1.06 12.32
N VAL A 84 16.13 -0.66 11.39
CA VAL A 84 16.33 -0.93 9.95
C VAL A 84 17.08 0.20 9.21
N GLY A 85 17.64 1.17 9.93
CA GLY A 85 18.45 2.25 9.33
C GLY A 85 17.67 3.45 8.80
N PHE A 86 16.37 3.55 9.09
CA PHE A 86 15.50 4.66 8.67
C PHE A 86 15.04 5.54 9.85
N LYS A 87 15.94 5.83 10.79
CA LYS A 87 15.64 6.53 12.05
C LYS A 87 14.75 7.77 11.91
N ASP A 88 14.94 8.54 10.83
CA ASP A 88 14.24 9.82 10.61
C ASP A 88 12.92 9.68 9.85
N TYR A 89 12.54 8.47 9.48
CA TYR A 89 11.34 8.19 8.71
C TYR A 89 10.25 7.64 9.64
N PRO A 90 9.07 8.31 9.71
CA PRO A 90 7.92 7.74 10.41
C PRO A 90 7.46 6.44 9.77
N THR A 91 6.84 5.60 10.57
CA THR A 91 6.42 4.26 10.18
C THR A 91 4.93 4.02 10.38
N VAL A 92 4.32 3.31 9.43
CA VAL A 92 2.98 2.75 9.52
C VAL A 92 3.11 1.23 9.57
N LEU A 93 2.74 0.61 10.68
CA LEU A 93 2.76 -0.83 10.83
C LEU A 93 1.41 -1.41 10.42
N THR A 94 1.44 -2.24 9.36
CA THR A 94 0.28 -3.03 8.89
C THR A 94 0.45 -4.51 9.23
N ILE A 95 -0.62 -5.27 9.19
CA ILE A 95 -0.58 -6.71 9.49
C ILE A 95 -0.08 -7.48 8.26
N ARG A 96 -0.64 -7.16 7.09
CA ARG A 96 -0.44 -7.91 5.84
C ARG A 96 0.50 -7.17 4.90
N ASP A 97 1.21 -7.94 4.05
CA ASP A 97 2.05 -7.38 3.00
C ASP A 97 1.19 -6.97 1.78
N PRO A 98 1.13 -5.69 1.41
CA PRO A 98 0.35 -5.25 0.26
C PRO A 98 0.93 -5.72 -1.08
N CYS A 99 2.17 -6.18 -1.11
CA CYS A 99 2.86 -6.63 -2.31
C CYS A 99 2.58 -8.08 -2.70
N GLU A 100 2.11 -8.91 -1.77
CA GLU A 100 1.98 -10.36 -1.98
C GLU A 100 0.53 -10.81 -1.87
N LYS A 101 0.11 -11.67 -2.82
CA LYS A 101 -1.21 -12.30 -2.74
C LYS A 101 -1.29 -13.22 -1.53
N MET A 102 -2.29 -13.03 -0.72
CA MET A 102 -2.51 -13.84 0.47
C MET A 102 -3.47 -15.01 0.20
N PRO A 103 -3.19 -16.19 0.78
CA PRO A 103 -4.13 -17.30 0.76
C PRO A 103 -5.42 -16.96 1.52
N ASN A 104 -6.55 -17.42 0.99
CA ASN A 104 -7.85 -17.32 1.67
C ASN A 104 -7.98 -18.35 2.77
N GLY A 105 -8.84 -18.06 3.75
CA GLY A 105 -9.16 -18.98 4.83
C GLY A 105 -8.18 -18.91 6.00
N SER A 106 -8.36 -19.81 6.94
CA SER A 106 -7.50 -19.92 8.13
C SER A 106 -7.72 -18.88 9.24
N ASN A 107 -8.66 -17.95 9.10
CA ASN A 107 -9.10 -17.12 10.24
C ASN A 107 -9.95 -17.96 11.19
N ASP A 108 -9.68 -17.86 12.47
CA ASP A 108 -10.48 -18.47 13.54
C ASP A 108 -11.09 -17.40 14.46
N LYS A 109 -11.86 -17.83 15.44
CA LYS A 109 -12.60 -16.95 16.35
C LYS A 109 -11.66 -16.01 17.12
N ASP A 110 -10.54 -16.54 17.58
CA ASP A 110 -9.64 -15.86 18.53
C ASP A 110 -8.29 -15.50 17.92
N ILE A 111 -8.08 -15.79 16.62
CA ILE A 111 -6.78 -15.59 15.95
C ILE A 111 -6.93 -15.07 14.52
N VAL A 112 -5.93 -14.31 14.08
CA VAL A 112 -5.73 -13.91 12.69
C VAL A 112 -4.50 -14.64 12.14
N PRO A 113 -4.55 -15.28 10.96
CA PRO A 113 -3.38 -15.87 10.35
C PRO A 113 -2.42 -14.80 9.85
N LEU A 114 -1.14 -15.00 10.11
CA LEU A 114 -0.05 -14.22 9.56
C LEU A 114 0.80 -15.13 8.66
N PHE A 115 0.82 -14.81 7.37
CA PHE A 115 1.62 -15.56 6.40
C PHE A 115 3.00 -14.90 6.28
N THR A 116 4.01 -15.56 6.84
CA THR A 116 5.39 -15.08 6.88
C THR A 116 6.28 -15.91 5.96
N ARG A 117 7.54 -15.50 5.79
CA ARG A 117 8.52 -16.29 5.04
C ARG A 117 8.79 -17.67 5.66
N ARG A 118 8.53 -17.84 6.96
CA ARG A 118 8.70 -19.11 7.69
C ARG A 118 7.47 -20.00 7.62
N GLY A 119 6.39 -19.50 7.05
CA GLY A 119 5.12 -20.20 6.93
C GLY A 119 3.98 -19.46 7.61
N LYS A 120 2.89 -20.18 7.88
CA LYS A 120 1.72 -19.63 8.55
C LYS A 120 1.95 -19.55 10.06
N GLU A 121 1.84 -18.38 10.61
CA GLU A 121 1.79 -18.12 12.04
C GLU A 121 0.38 -17.65 12.45
N THR A 122 0.13 -17.57 13.76
CA THR A 122 -1.14 -17.09 14.31
C THR A 122 -0.90 -15.88 15.20
N LEU A 123 -1.75 -14.86 15.05
CA LEU A 123 -1.80 -13.67 15.90
C LEU A 123 -3.04 -13.75 16.78
N SER A 124 -2.85 -13.93 18.10
CA SER A 124 -3.88 -13.56 19.06
C SER A 124 -3.83 -12.04 19.30
N PRO A 125 -4.88 -11.42 19.86
CA PRO A 125 -4.86 -10.01 20.23
C PRO A 125 -3.67 -9.63 21.14
N GLU A 126 -3.32 -10.50 22.10
CA GLU A 126 -2.23 -10.27 23.04
C GLU A 126 -0.87 -10.29 22.31
N LYS A 127 -0.61 -11.32 21.48
CA LYS A 127 0.61 -11.42 20.68
C LYS A 127 0.74 -10.22 19.73
N TYR A 128 -0.38 -9.76 19.17
CA TYR A 128 -0.42 -8.61 18.29
C TYR A 128 0.02 -7.33 19.02
N ILE A 129 -0.56 -7.03 20.16
CA ILE A 129 -0.21 -5.85 20.96
C ILE A 129 1.25 -5.89 21.40
N GLU A 130 1.73 -7.05 21.87
CA GLU A 130 3.15 -7.23 22.22
C GLU A 130 4.09 -6.89 21.04
N LEU A 131 3.72 -7.29 19.81
CA LEU A 131 4.47 -6.94 18.61
C LEU A 131 4.44 -5.43 18.35
N VAL A 132 3.28 -4.78 18.43
CA VAL A 132 3.17 -3.33 18.23
C VAL A 132 4.02 -2.57 19.24
N GLU A 133 4.00 -2.94 20.53
CA GLU A 133 4.82 -2.34 21.57
C GLU A 133 6.33 -2.56 21.36
N THR A 134 6.70 -3.71 20.79
CA THR A 134 8.09 -4.04 20.47
C THR A 134 8.57 -3.23 19.25
N PHE A 135 7.76 -3.11 18.22
CA PHE A 135 8.09 -2.40 16.98
C PHE A 135 8.04 -0.87 17.13
N ARG A 136 7.19 -0.34 18.00
CA ARG A 136 7.03 1.11 18.28
C ARG A 136 6.83 1.95 17.01
N PRO A 137 5.84 1.66 16.18
CA PRO A 137 5.57 2.45 14.99
C PRO A 137 4.93 3.79 15.35
N ASP A 138 5.00 4.79 14.44
CA ASP A 138 4.27 6.07 14.60
C ASP A 138 2.76 5.88 14.40
N ILE A 139 2.37 5.01 13.48
CA ILE A 139 0.99 4.61 13.21
C ILE A 139 0.91 3.09 13.21
N TYR A 140 -0.14 2.52 13.74
CA TYR A 140 -0.41 1.09 13.58
C TYR A 140 -1.87 0.81 13.27
N GLN A 141 -2.09 -0.21 12.46
CA GLN A 141 -3.39 -0.73 12.10
C GLN A 141 -3.95 -1.57 13.26
N GLY A 142 -5.22 -1.43 13.60
CA GLY A 142 -5.86 -2.32 14.56
C GLY A 142 -6.00 -3.76 14.05
N LEU A 143 -5.97 -4.74 14.94
CA LEU A 143 -6.10 -6.16 14.58
C LEU A 143 -7.47 -6.43 13.95
N ASN A 144 -7.49 -7.11 12.80
CA ASN A 144 -8.71 -7.32 12.03
C ASN A 144 -8.73 -8.61 11.21
N ASP A 145 -9.92 -9.06 10.91
CA ASP A 145 -10.19 -10.14 9.96
C ASP A 145 -10.58 -9.56 8.59
N ALA A 146 -9.61 -9.33 7.72
CA ALA A 146 -9.81 -8.78 6.38
C ALA A 146 -9.88 -9.84 5.26
N ASP A 147 -10.03 -11.12 5.59
CA ASP A 147 -10.09 -12.20 4.62
C ASP A 147 -11.46 -12.24 3.91
N THR A 148 -11.73 -11.20 3.14
CA THR A 148 -12.90 -11.05 2.29
C THR A 148 -12.51 -10.43 0.94
N ASN A 149 -13.30 -10.72 -0.10
CA ASN A 149 -13.18 -10.18 -1.45
C ASN A 149 -14.57 -10.12 -2.11
N ILE A 150 -14.63 -9.86 -3.41
CA ILE A 150 -15.90 -9.72 -4.15
C ILE A 150 -16.72 -11.01 -4.12
N ASP A 151 -16.08 -12.18 -4.10
CA ASP A 151 -16.73 -13.51 -4.15
C ASP A 151 -17.12 -14.03 -2.75
N SER A 152 -16.85 -13.26 -1.71
CA SER A 152 -17.08 -13.72 -0.33
C SER A 152 -18.55 -13.87 0.02
N ALA A 153 -18.92 -15.04 0.55
CA ALA A 153 -20.28 -15.31 1.00
C ALA A 153 -20.70 -14.40 2.16
N LYS A 154 -21.98 -14.01 2.23
CA LYS A 154 -22.54 -13.14 3.27
C LYS A 154 -22.16 -13.55 4.70
N LYS A 155 -22.17 -14.86 5.00
CA LYS A 155 -21.77 -15.40 6.30
C LYS A 155 -20.30 -15.15 6.62
N ARG A 156 -19.40 -15.20 5.60
CA ARG A 156 -17.97 -14.90 5.77
C ARG A 156 -17.76 -13.41 6.07
N ILE A 157 -18.47 -12.56 5.33
CA ILE A 157 -18.43 -11.10 5.52
C ILE A 157 -18.91 -10.74 6.93
N GLN A 158 -20.03 -11.31 7.39
CA GLN A 158 -20.53 -11.07 8.75
C GLN A 158 -19.50 -11.49 9.81
N LYS A 159 -18.92 -12.68 9.71
CA LYS A 159 -17.87 -13.15 10.61
C LYS A 159 -16.65 -12.24 10.65
N SER A 160 -16.28 -11.61 9.52
CA SER A 160 -15.20 -10.65 9.45
C SER A 160 -15.46 -9.44 10.34
N VAL A 161 -16.68 -8.89 10.31
CA VAL A 161 -17.09 -7.76 11.13
C VAL A 161 -17.12 -8.15 12.62
N ASP A 162 -17.82 -9.24 12.95
CA ASP A 162 -17.98 -9.69 14.35
C ASP A 162 -16.61 -9.95 15.03
N ARG A 163 -15.69 -10.59 14.31
CA ARG A 163 -14.33 -10.85 14.82
C ARG A 163 -13.51 -9.58 14.99
N THR A 164 -13.57 -8.70 13.99
CA THR A 164 -12.85 -7.43 14.04
C THR A 164 -13.31 -6.57 15.20
N GLU A 165 -14.62 -6.55 15.50
CA GLU A 165 -15.16 -5.85 16.68
C GLU A 165 -14.52 -6.39 17.97
N ILE A 166 -14.47 -7.72 18.16
CA ILE A 166 -13.88 -8.35 19.34
C ILE A 166 -12.39 -7.97 19.47
N PHE A 167 -11.63 -8.09 18.38
CA PHE A 167 -10.20 -7.75 18.36
C PHE A 167 -9.97 -6.27 18.66
N MET A 168 -10.80 -5.40 18.10
CA MET A 168 -10.67 -3.97 18.29
C MET A 168 -11.01 -3.50 19.69
N ARG A 169 -11.98 -4.11 20.38
CA ARG A 169 -12.23 -3.81 21.79
C ARG A 169 -10.98 -4.03 22.64
N PHE A 170 -10.29 -5.14 22.41
CA PHE A 170 -9.02 -5.40 23.08
C PHE A 170 -7.94 -4.36 22.72
N CYS A 171 -7.80 -4.03 21.43
CA CYS A 171 -6.84 -3.01 20.97
C CYS A 171 -7.10 -1.64 21.63
N TYR A 172 -8.35 -1.20 21.72
CA TYR A 172 -8.73 0.08 22.36
C TYR A 172 -8.35 0.09 23.85
N GLU A 173 -8.67 -0.99 24.56
CA GLU A 173 -8.35 -1.15 25.98
C GLU A 173 -6.83 -1.08 26.22
N GLN A 174 -6.05 -1.84 25.44
CA GLN A 174 -4.59 -1.85 25.58
C GLN A 174 -3.97 -0.51 25.17
N HIS A 175 -4.45 0.13 24.09
CA HIS A 175 -4.00 1.46 23.69
C HIS A 175 -4.17 2.49 24.81
N SER A 176 -5.31 2.46 25.48
CA SER A 176 -5.61 3.39 26.59
C SER A 176 -4.76 3.14 27.83
N LYS A 177 -4.24 1.93 28.04
CA LYS A 177 -3.44 1.55 29.22
C LYS A 177 -1.93 1.69 29.01
N SER A 178 -1.45 1.48 27.80
CA SER A 178 -0.01 1.41 27.50
C SER A 178 0.58 2.78 27.20
N GLU A 179 1.59 3.19 27.97
CA GLU A 179 2.36 4.43 27.71
C GLU A 179 3.20 4.35 26.42
N ILE A 180 3.46 3.15 25.91
CA ILE A 180 4.14 2.95 24.62
C ILE A 180 3.15 3.20 23.49
N LEU A 181 1.97 2.57 23.54
CA LEU A 181 0.95 2.67 22.47
C LEU A 181 0.36 4.07 22.36
N LYS A 182 0.22 4.82 23.46
CA LYS A 182 -0.23 6.22 23.47
C LYS A 182 0.66 7.16 22.63
N LYS A 183 1.93 6.79 22.39
CA LYS A 183 2.83 7.54 21.50
C LYS A 183 2.57 7.24 20.02
N SER A 184 1.91 6.13 19.73
CA SER A 184 1.52 5.74 18.38
C SER A 184 0.09 6.18 18.08
N CYS A 185 -0.23 6.34 16.80
CA CYS A 185 -1.57 6.65 16.31
C CYS A 185 -2.26 5.35 15.88
N LEU A 186 -3.42 5.03 16.45
CA LEU A 186 -4.20 3.84 16.10
C LEU A 186 -5.10 4.12 14.89
N PHE A 187 -4.90 3.40 13.78
CA PHE A 187 -5.82 3.39 12.65
C PHE A 187 -6.82 2.24 12.79
N VAL A 188 -8.08 2.59 12.84
CA VAL A 188 -9.17 1.65 13.07
C VAL A 188 -9.59 1.00 11.75
N PRO A 189 -9.55 -0.34 11.65
CA PRO A 189 -9.93 -1.03 10.44
C PRO A 189 -11.44 -1.02 10.24
N ILE A 190 -11.87 -0.65 9.03
CA ILE A 190 -13.25 -0.78 8.55
C ILE A 190 -13.29 -1.98 7.59
N VAL A 191 -13.99 -3.03 8.00
CA VAL A 191 -14.15 -4.29 7.25
C VAL A 191 -15.61 -4.49 6.83
N GLY A 192 -15.91 -5.54 6.06
CA GLY A 192 -17.28 -5.86 5.62
C GLY A 192 -17.41 -6.11 4.12
N GLY A 193 -16.27 -6.36 3.43
CA GLY A 193 -16.22 -6.67 2.00
C GLY A 193 -16.97 -5.65 1.14
N TYR A 194 -17.71 -6.13 0.16
CA TYR A 194 -18.55 -5.30 -0.74
C TYR A 194 -20.02 -5.20 -0.25
N ASN A 195 -20.25 -5.34 1.07
CA ASN A 195 -21.59 -5.26 1.64
C ASN A 195 -21.78 -3.97 2.46
N LYS A 196 -22.65 -3.07 2.00
CA LYS A 196 -22.92 -1.78 2.65
C LYS A 196 -23.38 -1.92 4.09
N PHE A 197 -24.29 -2.86 4.39
CA PHE A 197 -24.80 -3.07 5.75
C PHE A 197 -23.67 -3.46 6.71
N ASN A 198 -22.82 -4.40 6.30
CA ASN A 198 -21.68 -4.84 7.11
C ASN A 198 -20.63 -3.73 7.29
N ARG A 199 -20.39 -2.89 6.28
CA ARG A 199 -19.54 -1.70 6.40
C ARG A 199 -20.12 -0.69 7.39
N SER A 200 -21.43 -0.40 7.31
CA SER A 200 -22.09 0.47 8.29
C SER A 200 -21.99 -0.07 9.71
N GLN A 201 -22.12 -1.39 9.89
CA GLN A 201 -21.95 -2.00 11.22
C GLN A 201 -20.52 -1.80 11.72
N SER A 202 -19.50 -2.08 10.90
CA SER A 202 -18.09 -1.85 11.25
C SER A 202 -17.78 -0.39 11.60
N ILE A 203 -18.36 0.57 10.88
CA ILE A 203 -18.24 2.01 11.18
C ILE A 203 -18.91 2.36 12.51
N LYS A 204 -20.10 1.85 12.78
CA LYS A 204 -20.79 2.07 14.06
C LYS A 204 -19.99 1.56 15.23
N ASP A 205 -19.43 0.34 15.12
CA ASP A 205 -18.61 -0.27 16.17
C ASP A 205 -17.33 0.55 16.42
N ALA A 206 -16.68 1.03 15.33
CA ALA A 206 -15.51 1.90 15.40
C ALA A 206 -15.81 3.23 16.11
N LYS A 207 -16.96 3.86 15.83
CA LYS A 207 -17.38 5.12 16.46
C LYS A 207 -17.82 4.94 17.90
N ALA A 208 -18.52 3.85 18.21
CA ALA A 208 -19.04 3.60 19.55
C ALA A 208 -17.94 3.27 20.58
N ASN A 209 -16.93 2.48 20.16
CA ASN A 209 -15.93 1.93 21.07
C ASN A 209 -14.54 2.59 20.94
N GLY A 210 -14.26 3.24 19.82
CA GLY A 210 -12.92 3.73 19.48
C GLY A 210 -12.78 5.25 19.33
N ALA A 211 -13.83 6.03 19.53
CA ALA A 211 -13.87 7.46 19.22
C ALA A 211 -12.69 8.27 19.82
N GLU A 212 -12.32 7.98 21.08
CA GLU A 212 -11.29 8.71 21.83
C GLU A 212 -9.86 8.37 21.35
N VAL A 213 -9.63 7.14 20.91
CA VAL A 213 -8.28 6.63 20.58
C VAL A 213 -8.06 6.48 19.07
N CYS A 214 -9.10 6.61 18.25
CA CYS A 214 -9.03 6.51 16.81
C CYS A 214 -8.30 7.72 16.22
N GLY A 215 -7.13 7.50 15.61
CA GLY A 215 -6.38 8.52 14.90
C GLY A 215 -6.60 8.56 13.40
N GLY A 216 -7.23 7.53 12.83
CA GLY A 216 -7.56 7.41 11.41
C GLY A 216 -8.30 6.11 11.12
N TYR A 217 -8.76 5.96 9.88
CA TYR A 217 -9.42 4.75 9.41
C TYR A 217 -8.61 4.06 8.32
N ILE A 218 -8.61 2.73 8.34
CA ILE A 218 -8.01 1.91 7.30
C ILE A 218 -9.06 0.95 6.74
N PHE A 219 -9.29 1.00 5.42
CA PHE A 219 -10.26 0.13 4.78
C PHE A 219 -9.61 -1.17 4.31
N GLU A 220 -10.21 -2.28 4.70
CA GLU A 220 -9.69 -3.62 4.46
C GLU A 220 -10.76 -4.58 3.91
N GLY A 221 -10.30 -5.71 3.31
CA GLY A 221 -11.19 -6.81 2.90
C GLY A 221 -11.87 -6.60 1.55
N PHE A 222 -11.25 -5.86 0.62
CA PHE A 222 -11.72 -5.72 -0.75
C PHE A 222 -11.05 -6.71 -1.71
N HIS A 223 -9.84 -7.17 -1.40
CA HIS A 223 -9.00 -8.03 -2.23
C HIS A 223 -8.02 -8.85 -1.38
N ASN A 224 -7.34 -9.79 -2.02
CA ASN A 224 -6.35 -10.67 -1.37
C ASN A 224 -4.91 -10.15 -1.51
N TYR A 225 -4.70 -8.86 -1.64
CA TYR A 225 -3.41 -8.17 -1.81
C TYR A 225 -2.61 -8.57 -3.07
N GLY A 226 -1.41 -8.02 -3.24
CA GLY A 226 -0.62 -8.20 -4.44
C GLY A 226 -1.38 -7.77 -5.69
N LEU A 227 -1.20 -8.48 -6.79
CA LEU A 227 -1.86 -8.16 -8.06
C LEU A 227 -3.39 -8.22 -8.02
N SER A 228 -4.01 -8.95 -7.07
CA SER A 228 -5.48 -8.97 -6.97
C SER A 228 -6.09 -7.61 -6.63
N ALA A 229 -5.29 -6.67 -6.12
CA ALA A 229 -5.73 -5.28 -5.93
C ALA A 229 -5.88 -4.54 -7.27
N THR A 230 -5.10 -4.88 -8.31
CA THR A 230 -5.24 -4.28 -9.64
C THR A 230 -6.50 -4.72 -10.37
N GLU A 231 -7.11 -5.85 -9.95
CA GLU A 231 -8.35 -6.40 -10.52
C GLU A 231 -9.61 -5.70 -9.97
N VAL A 232 -9.49 -4.91 -8.93
CA VAL A 232 -10.61 -4.15 -8.34
C VAL A 232 -11.00 -3.02 -9.28
N THR A 233 -12.27 -3.01 -9.70
CA THR A 233 -12.78 -1.99 -10.62
C THR A 233 -13.48 -0.84 -9.90
N SER A 234 -13.57 0.30 -10.57
CA SER A 234 -14.29 1.48 -10.08
C SER A 234 -15.76 1.18 -9.84
N GLU A 235 -16.42 0.42 -10.72
CA GLU A 235 -17.83 0.04 -10.62
C GLU A 235 -18.12 -0.79 -9.37
N GLN A 236 -17.15 -1.61 -8.94
CA GLN A 236 -17.28 -2.44 -7.74
C GLN A 236 -17.01 -1.64 -6.46
N LEU A 237 -15.95 -0.84 -6.44
CA LEU A 237 -15.43 -0.24 -5.22
C LEU A 237 -16.08 1.11 -4.89
N LEU A 238 -16.27 2.02 -5.86
CA LEU A 238 -16.71 3.38 -5.59
C LEU A 238 -18.08 3.46 -4.92
N PRO A 239 -19.11 2.63 -5.26
CA PRO A 239 -20.39 2.64 -4.56
C PRO A 239 -20.31 2.27 -3.07
N ILE A 240 -19.35 1.43 -2.71
CA ILE A 240 -19.09 1.04 -1.32
C ILE A 240 -18.34 2.15 -0.59
N MET A 241 -17.30 2.71 -1.22
CA MET A 241 -16.51 3.80 -0.63
C MET A 241 -17.35 5.06 -0.45
N THR A 242 -18.21 5.43 -1.44
CA THR A 242 -19.16 6.54 -1.30
C THR A 242 -20.04 6.37 -0.07
N HIS A 243 -20.61 5.17 0.11
CA HIS A 243 -21.46 4.87 1.27
C HIS A 243 -20.69 5.04 2.59
N CYS A 244 -19.50 4.44 2.68
CA CYS A 244 -18.69 4.49 3.89
C CYS A 244 -18.20 5.91 4.22
N LEU A 245 -17.68 6.63 3.21
CA LEU A 245 -17.15 7.98 3.41
C LEU A 245 -18.25 8.98 3.79
N ASN A 246 -19.47 8.82 3.25
CA ASN A 246 -20.62 9.60 3.70
C ASN A 246 -20.96 9.37 5.16
N GLU A 247 -20.86 8.15 5.66
CA GLU A 247 -21.04 7.85 7.09
C GLU A 247 -19.91 8.41 7.96
N LEU A 248 -18.69 8.54 7.42
CA LEU A 248 -17.51 9.08 8.12
C LEU A 248 -17.34 10.59 8.01
N GLN A 249 -18.13 11.30 7.18
CA GLN A 249 -17.94 12.73 6.87
C GLN A 249 -17.86 13.67 8.07
N ALA A 250 -18.48 13.31 9.19
CA ALA A 250 -18.37 14.08 10.43
C ALA A 250 -16.98 14.01 11.09
N ASP A 251 -16.12 13.09 10.64
CA ASP A 251 -14.82 12.82 11.22
C ASP A 251 -13.71 13.40 10.33
N SER A 252 -12.99 14.42 10.80
CA SER A 252 -11.82 15.00 10.12
C SER A 252 -10.58 14.10 10.23
N LYS A 253 -10.75 12.77 10.22
CA LYS A 253 -9.67 11.80 10.34
C LYS A 253 -9.18 11.33 8.99
N PRO A 254 -7.91 10.94 8.85
CA PRO A 254 -7.38 10.43 7.60
C PRO A 254 -7.93 9.04 7.28
N VAL A 255 -8.11 8.78 6.00
CA VAL A 255 -8.56 7.50 5.46
C VAL A 255 -7.46 6.86 4.65
N MET A 256 -7.05 5.65 5.01
CA MET A 256 -6.04 4.84 4.33
C MET A 256 -6.70 3.68 3.58
N LEU A 257 -6.22 3.42 2.38
CA LEU A 257 -6.61 2.26 1.57
C LEU A 257 -5.35 1.57 1.03
N PRO A 258 -4.86 0.50 1.68
CA PRO A 258 -3.66 -0.21 1.25
C PRO A 258 -3.94 -1.16 0.09
N GLY A 259 -2.96 -1.29 -0.82
CA GLY A 259 -2.98 -2.24 -1.93
C GLY A 259 -2.58 -1.62 -3.27
N ALA A 260 -2.21 -2.50 -4.21
CA ALA A 260 -1.72 -2.14 -5.54
C ALA A 260 -2.87 -1.73 -6.49
N TYR A 261 -3.62 -0.70 -6.15
CA TYR A 261 -4.71 -0.20 -7.00
C TYR A 261 -4.17 0.46 -8.26
N THR A 262 -4.95 0.40 -9.34
CA THR A 262 -4.61 1.05 -10.61
C THR A 262 -4.56 2.58 -10.47
N PRO A 263 -3.71 3.27 -11.25
CA PRO A 263 -3.57 4.74 -11.14
C PRO A 263 -4.88 5.51 -11.32
N LEU A 264 -5.77 5.05 -12.21
CA LEU A 264 -7.08 5.68 -12.40
C LEU A 264 -7.96 5.53 -11.16
N LEU A 265 -8.05 4.32 -10.59
CA LEU A 265 -8.84 4.07 -9.39
C LEU A 265 -8.33 4.88 -8.18
N VAL A 266 -6.99 5.04 -8.06
CA VAL A 266 -6.38 5.89 -7.04
C VAL A 266 -6.88 7.35 -7.15
N LEU A 267 -6.92 7.93 -8.36
CA LEU A 267 -7.45 9.29 -8.56
C LEU A 267 -8.92 9.42 -8.19
N GLU A 268 -9.75 8.45 -8.57
CA GLU A 268 -11.19 8.45 -8.26
C GLU A 268 -11.43 8.35 -6.74
N LEU A 269 -10.62 7.54 -6.04
CA LEU A 269 -10.66 7.42 -4.58
C LEU A 269 -10.18 8.70 -3.88
N ILE A 270 -9.12 9.34 -4.38
CA ILE A 270 -8.64 10.64 -3.89
C ILE A 270 -9.74 11.70 -4.02
N LYS A 271 -10.42 11.74 -5.17
CA LYS A 271 -11.57 12.65 -5.39
C LYS A 271 -12.66 12.48 -4.34
N MET A 272 -12.84 11.26 -3.83
CA MET A 272 -13.82 10.94 -2.80
C MET A 272 -13.35 11.27 -1.37
N GLY A 273 -12.06 11.57 -1.15
CA GLY A 273 -11.49 11.88 0.15
C GLY A 273 -10.71 10.76 0.82
N VAL A 274 -10.20 9.79 0.08
CA VAL A 274 -9.17 8.86 0.58
C VAL A 274 -7.82 9.57 0.57
N ASP A 275 -7.08 9.50 1.67
CA ASP A 275 -5.89 10.34 1.92
C ASP A 275 -4.57 9.59 1.80
N ILE A 276 -4.55 8.29 2.05
CA ILE A 276 -3.30 7.53 2.21
C ILE A 276 -3.35 6.26 1.37
N PHE A 277 -2.34 6.10 0.53
CA PHE A 277 -2.11 4.95 -0.35
C PHE A 277 -0.69 4.43 -0.11
N ASP A 278 -0.36 3.27 -0.71
CA ASP A 278 0.98 2.70 -0.64
C ASP A 278 1.61 2.48 -2.02
N SER A 279 2.92 2.24 -2.05
CA SER A 279 3.69 2.09 -3.27
C SER A 279 3.75 0.64 -3.80
N SER A 280 2.89 -0.26 -3.33
CA SER A 280 2.86 -1.66 -3.76
C SER A 280 2.60 -1.84 -5.26
N TYR A 281 1.86 -0.91 -5.90
CA TYR A 281 1.67 -0.91 -7.34
C TYR A 281 3.00 -0.81 -8.11
N ALA A 282 3.93 0.05 -7.66
CA ALA A 282 5.26 0.16 -8.27
C ALA A 282 6.05 -1.16 -8.18
N TYR A 283 5.97 -1.84 -7.01
CA TYR A 283 6.58 -3.15 -6.82
C TYR A 283 5.93 -4.22 -7.71
N CYS A 284 4.60 -4.31 -7.70
CA CYS A 284 3.87 -5.27 -8.54
C CYS A 284 4.17 -5.08 -10.02
N ALA A 285 4.30 -3.85 -10.50
CA ALA A 285 4.71 -3.56 -11.86
C ALA A 285 6.15 -4.02 -12.13
N ALA A 286 7.10 -3.70 -11.23
CA ALA A 286 8.51 -4.05 -11.40
C ALA A 286 8.76 -5.57 -11.46
N VAL A 287 8.14 -6.36 -10.58
CA VAL A 287 8.29 -7.83 -10.56
C VAL A 287 7.62 -8.51 -11.75
N ASN A 288 6.68 -7.86 -12.41
CA ASN A 288 6.04 -8.32 -13.65
C ASN A 288 6.62 -7.67 -14.91
N PHE A 289 7.81 -7.07 -14.78
CA PHE A 289 8.57 -6.43 -15.89
C PHE A 289 7.74 -5.39 -16.65
N LYS A 290 6.96 -4.57 -15.89
CA LYS A 290 6.23 -3.43 -16.43
C LYS A 290 6.91 -2.14 -15.96
N ALA A 291 7.23 -1.24 -16.90
CA ALA A 291 7.70 0.10 -16.60
C ALA A 291 6.53 1.08 -16.69
N LEU A 292 6.21 1.81 -15.63
CA LEU A 292 5.12 2.79 -15.63
C LEU A 292 5.43 3.91 -16.63
N SER A 293 4.48 4.25 -17.50
CA SER A 293 4.69 5.21 -18.58
C SER A 293 3.51 6.14 -18.86
N PHE A 294 2.46 6.09 -18.02
CA PHE A 294 1.34 7.01 -18.16
C PHE A 294 1.77 8.47 -17.94
N SER A 295 1.20 9.38 -18.73
CA SER A 295 1.49 10.81 -18.66
C SER A 295 0.39 11.56 -17.90
N TRP A 296 0.79 12.64 -17.26
CA TRP A 296 -0.11 13.65 -16.66
C TRP A 296 -0.11 14.99 -17.42
N GLU A 297 0.52 15.04 -18.60
CA GLU A 297 0.56 16.20 -19.48
C GLU A 297 0.04 15.81 -20.85
N GLU A 298 -0.86 16.62 -21.43
CA GLU A 298 -1.46 16.35 -22.75
C GLU A 298 -0.43 16.35 -23.88
N GLU A 299 0.61 17.16 -23.78
CA GLU A 299 1.65 17.30 -24.79
C GLU A 299 2.56 16.06 -24.90
N THR A 300 2.68 15.30 -23.80
CA THR A 300 3.50 14.08 -23.72
C THR A 300 2.69 12.80 -23.86
N LEU A 301 1.41 12.92 -24.28
CA LEU A 301 0.53 11.77 -24.46
C LEU A 301 1.17 10.71 -25.35
N ASN A 302 1.65 9.65 -24.72
CA ASN A 302 1.92 8.42 -25.42
C ASN A 302 0.56 7.87 -25.91
N ARG A 303 0.38 7.71 -27.20
CA ARG A 303 -0.82 7.12 -27.80
C ARG A 303 -0.97 5.62 -27.49
N SER A 304 -0.26 5.15 -26.46
CA SER A 304 -0.35 3.79 -25.93
C SER A 304 -1.65 3.66 -25.13
N GLU A 305 -2.44 2.65 -25.43
CA GLU A 305 -3.63 2.28 -24.67
C GLU A 305 -3.27 1.59 -23.35
N THR A 306 -2.01 1.67 -22.90
CA THR A 306 -1.52 1.01 -21.69
C THR A 306 -0.74 1.99 -20.81
N PRO A 307 -0.96 1.97 -19.48
CA PRO A 307 -0.27 2.86 -18.55
C PRO A 307 1.17 2.41 -18.25
N PHE A 308 1.68 1.39 -18.95
CA PHE A 308 3.01 0.84 -18.76
C PHE A 308 3.57 0.24 -20.05
N ILE A 309 4.89 0.20 -20.13
CA ILE A 309 5.65 -0.51 -21.16
C ILE A 309 5.91 -1.94 -20.66
N ASP A 310 5.60 -2.93 -21.49
CA ASP A 310 5.96 -4.33 -21.24
C ASP A 310 7.40 -4.58 -21.66
N VAL A 311 8.31 -4.63 -20.70
CA VAL A 311 9.75 -4.81 -20.98
C VAL A 311 10.07 -6.19 -21.56
N THR A 312 9.14 -7.12 -21.50
CA THR A 312 9.31 -8.47 -22.08
C THR A 312 9.04 -8.54 -23.58
N ASP A 313 8.53 -7.45 -24.18
CA ASP A 313 8.21 -7.39 -25.60
C ASP A 313 9.49 -7.43 -26.45
N GLU A 314 9.55 -8.33 -27.43
CA GLU A 314 10.70 -8.50 -28.35
C GLU A 314 10.97 -7.26 -29.21
N CYS A 315 9.97 -6.39 -29.41
CA CYS A 315 10.16 -5.12 -30.14
C CYS A 315 11.16 -4.18 -29.44
N LEU A 316 11.40 -4.35 -28.15
CA LEU A 316 12.33 -3.53 -27.37
C LEU A 316 13.79 -3.96 -27.51
N LYS A 317 14.07 -5.10 -28.14
CA LYS A 317 15.43 -5.65 -28.29
C LYS A 317 16.43 -4.66 -28.91
N GLU A 318 15.96 -3.79 -29.82
CA GLU A 318 16.75 -2.80 -30.52
C GLU A 318 16.30 -1.35 -30.24
N ASP A 319 15.49 -1.15 -29.18
CA ASP A 319 15.05 0.18 -28.75
C ASP A 319 16.05 0.78 -27.74
N PHE A 320 16.93 1.66 -28.23
CA PHE A 320 17.95 2.33 -27.41
C PHE A 320 17.46 3.62 -26.75
N THR A 321 16.15 3.87 -26.73
CA THR A 321 15.56 5.00 -26.00
C THR A 321 15.39 4.68 -24.51
N PRO A 322 15.29 5.70 -23.62
CA PRO A 322 15.00 5.46 -22.20
C PRO A 322 13.60 4.87 -22.01
N LEU A 323 13.31 4.29 -20.82
CA LEU A 323 11.97 3.79 -20.49
C LEU A 323 10.91 4.87 -20.70
N LEU A 324 11.18 6.08 -20.21
CA LEU A 324 10.30 7.23 -20.40
C LEU A 324 11.17 8.45 -20.78
N LYS A 325 10.82 9.12 -21.87
CA LYS A 325 11.47 10.36 -22.31
C LYS A 325 11.33 11.42 -21.20
N ASP A 326 12.39 12.19 -20.98
CA ASP A 326 12.47 13.28 -20.00
C ASP A 326 12.34 12.84 -18.53
N CYS A 327 12.30 11.54 -18.24
CA CYS A 327 12.33 11.02 -16.89
C CYS A 327 13.72 11.18 -16.26
N LEU A 328 13.79 11.76 -15.06
CA LEU A 328 15.02 12.04 -14.34
C LEU A 328 15.53 10.91 -13.46
N CYS A 329 14.84 9.76 -13.40
CA CYS A 329 15.30 8.65 -12.58
C CYS A 329 16.62 8.04 -13.09
N LEU A 330 17.38 7.41 -12.19
CA LEU A 330 18.65 6.77 -12.51
C LEU A 330 18.55 5.78 -13.68
N ALA A 331 17.46 4.98 -13.72
CA ALA A 331 17.25 3.98 -14.77
C ALA A 331 17.14 4.64 -16.15
N CYS A 332 16.32 5.71 -16.30
CA CYS A 332 16.15 6.42 -17.57
C CYS A 332 17.39 7.24 -18.00
N GLN A 333 18.16 7.75 -17.02
CA GLN A 333 19.35 8.57 -17.28
C GLN A 333 20.56 7.75 -17.73
N LYS A 334 20.64 6.47 -17.36
CA LYS A 334 21.82 5.63 -17.54
C LYS A 334 21.58 4.40 -18.42
N HIS A 335 20.34 4.02 -18.65
CA HIS A 335 19.98 2.78 -19.33
C HIS A 335 18.88 3.01 -20.37
N ASN A 336 18.78 2.08 -21.33
CA ASN A 336 17.79 2.08 -22.39
C ASN A 336 16.91 0.83 -22.32
N ARG A 337 15.82 0.83 -23.08
CA ARG A 337 14.84 -0.27 -23.13
C ARG A 337 15.47 -1.59 -23.58
N ALA A 338 16.34 -1.55 -24.60
CA ALA A 338 17.03 -2.74 -25.11
C ALA A 338 17.87 -3.42 -24.02
N TYR A 339 18.61 -2.64 -23.24
CA TYR A 339 19.40 -3.19 -22.13
C TYR A 339 18.52 -3.81 -21.05
N ILE A 340 17.43 -3.14 -20.64
CA ILE A 340 16.52 -3.67 -19.63
C ILE A 340 15.79 -4.92 -20.14
N HIS A 341 15.41 -4.95 -21.41
CA HIS A 341 14.90 -6.17 -22.07
C HIS A 341 15.93 -7.30 -22.04
N HIS A 342 17.22 -7.01 -22.34
CA HIS A 342 18.30 -7.99 -22.22
C HIS A 342 18.42 -8.56 -20.80
N LEU A 343 18.38 -7.70 -19.76
CA LEU A 343 18.41 -8.14 -18.36
C LEU A 343 17.24 -9.08 -18.02
N TYR A 344 16.06 -8.83 -18.59
CA TYR A 344 14.93 -9.76 -18.48
C TYR A 344 15.25 -11.11 -19.14
N LYS A 345 15.78 -11.13 -20.37
CA LYS A 345 16.10 -12.36 -21.11
C LYS A 345 17.16 -13.21 -20.41
N THR A 346 18.14 -12.58 -19.78
CA THR A 346 19.23 -13.24 -19.06
C THR A 346 18.92 -13.50 -17.58
N SER A 347 17.72 -13.09 -17.12
CA SER A 347 17.28 -13.29 -15.74
C SER A 347 18.16 -12.58 -14.68
N GLU A 348 18.72 -11.43 -15.04
CA GLU A 348 19.58 -10.63 -14.17
C GLU A 348 18.75 -9.83 -13.15
N LEU A 349 19.19 -9.86 -11.88
CA LEU A 349 18.52 -9.14 -10.79
C LEU A 349 18.49 -7.62 -11.01
N LEU A 350 19.44 -7.09 -11.76
CA LEU A 350 19.48 -5.65 -12.08
C LEU A 350 18.24 -5.18 -12.86
N GLY A 351 17.57 -6.06 -13.63
CA GLY A 351 16.33 -5.73 -14.35
C GLY A 351 15.23 -5.24 -13.41
N PRO A 352 14.76 -6.06 -12.44
CA PRO A 352 13.79 -5.62 -11.43
C PRO A 352 14.25 -4.42 -10.58
N ILE A 353 15.54 -4.29 -10.28
CA ILE A 353 16.09 -3.14 -9.55
C ILE A 353 15.88 -1.85 -10.34
N LEU A 354 16.25 -1.81 -11.62
CA LEU A 354 16.08 -0.64 -12.48
C LEU A 354 14.62 -0.29 -12.69
N LEU A 355 13.75 -1.29 -12.83
CA LEU A 355 12.31 -1.10 -12.93
C LEU A 355 11.73 -0.55 -11.61
N MET A 356 12.18 -1.03 -10.46
CA MET A 356 11.73 -0.48 -9.17
C MET A 356 12.14 0.98 -8.99
N ILE A 357 13.38 1.33 -9.33
CA ILE A 357 13.86 2.73 -9.32
C ILE A 357 12.96 3.62 -10.19
N HIS A 358 12.69 3.17 -11.41
CA HIS A 358 11.86 3.93 -12.36
C HIS A 358 10.41 4.05 -11.89
N ASN A 359 9.78 2.93 -11.54
CA ASN A 359 8.37 2.88 -11.17
C ASN A 359 8.08 3.68 -9.88
N LEU A 360 8.98 3.58 -8.91
CA LEU A 360 8.84 4.32 -7.66
C LEU A 360 8.99 5.82 -7.88
N HIS A 361 10.01 6.24 -8.65
CA HIS A 361 10.19 7.63 -9.04
C HIS A 361 8.96 8.16 -9.78
N HIS A 362 8.45 7.42 -10.77
CA HIS A 362 7.28 7.79 -11.55
C HIS A 362 6.04 7.97 -10.66
N LEU A 363 5.79 7.03 -9.75
CA LEU A 363 4.65 7.10 -8.84
C LEU A 363 4.77 8.27 -7.85
N MET A 364 5.98 8.58 -7.36
CA MET A 364 6.22 9.77 -6.52
C MET A 364 5.94 11.08 -7.29
N GLN A 365 6.39 11.21 -8.54
CA GLN A 365 6.09 12.38 -9.37
C GLN A 365 4.59 12.50 -9.63
N PHE A 366 3.92 11.38 -9.86
CA PHE A 366 2.46 11.35 -10.02
C PHE A 366 1.74 11.90 -8.78
N PHE A 367 2.15 11.52 -7.57
CA PHE A 367 1.55 12.08 -6.35
C PHE A 367 1.87 13.58 -6.16
N LYS A 368 3.05 14.06 -6.58
CA LYS A 368 3.32 15.50 -6.63
C LYS A 368 2.35 16.23 -7.59
N LYS A 369 2.10 15.65 -8.76
CA LYS A 369 1.12 16.19 -9.72
C LYS A 369 -0.32 16.17 -9.19
N ILE A 370 -0.70 15.13 -8.44
CA ILE A 370 -2.00 15.07 -7.77
C ILE A 370 -2.18 16.26 -6.81
N HIS A 371 -1.18 16.58 -6.00
CA HIS A 371 -1.25 17.75 -5.11
C HIS A 371 -1.46 19.06 -5.88
N GLU A 372 -0.76 19.23 -7.01
CA GLU A 372 -0.92 20.41 -7.87
C GLU A 372 -2.34 20.50 -8.47
N THR A 373 -2.86 19.37 -8.97
CA THR A 373 -4.20 19.34 -9.58
C THR A 373 -5.32 19.55 -8.58
N ILE A 374 -5.18 19.07 -7.35
CA ILE A 374 -6.15 19.34 -6.27
C ILE A 374 -6.10 20.82 -5.88
N ALA A 375 -4.89 21.39 -5.74
CA ALA A 375 -4.73 22.81 -5.42
C ALA A 375 -5.34 23.72 -6.50
N ALA A 376 -5.28 23.29 -7.77
CA ALA A 376 -5.83 24.00 -8.92
C ALA A 376 -7.31 23.65 -9.21
N ASP A 377 -7.97 22.80 -8.39
CA ASP A 377 -9.31 22.25 -8.60
C ASP A 377 -9.54 21.61 -9.99
N SER A 378 -8.50 20.93 -10.50
CA SER A 378 -8.43 20.36 -11.86
C SER A 378 -8.24 18.83 -11.91
N LEU A 379 -8.47 18.11 -10.81
CA LEU A 379 -8.28 16.66 -10.72
C LEU A 379 -9.09 15.88 -11.77
N ASP A 380 -10.28 16.39 -12.15
CA ASP A 380 -11.11 15.77 -13.19
C ASP A 380 -10.43 15.72 -14.56
N ASN A 381 -9.58 16.70 -14.87
CA ASN A 381 -8.81 16.68 -16.12
C ASN A 381 -7.77 15.55 -16.09
N LEU A 382 -7.10 15.37 -14.95
CA LEU A 382 -6.14 14.27 -14.76
C LEU A 382 -6.83 12.90 -14.83
N ILE A 383 -8.02 12.75 -14.24
CA ILE A 383 -8.83 11.52 -14.33
C ILE A 383 -9.18 11.21 -15.80
N LYS A 384 -9.66 12.19 -16.56
CA LYS A 384 -9.97 12.02 -18.00
C LYS A 384 -8.74 11.60 -18.79
N LEU A 385 -7.59 12.23 -18.52
CA LEU A 385 -6.33 11.95 -19.18
C LEU A 385 -5.84 10.52 -18.91
N LEU A 386 -5.90 10.06 -17.65
CA LEU A 386 -5.53 8.69 -17.32
C LEU A 386 -6.52 7.66 -17.90
N LYS A 387 -7.80 7.97 -17.91
CA LYS A 387 -8.81 7.09 -18.51
C LYS A 387 -8.55 6.89 -20.01
N TYR A 388 -8.14 7.94 -20.72
CA TYR A 388 -7.78 7.86 -22.13
C TYR A 388 -6.54 6.96 -22.38
N GLN A 389 -5.62 6.84 -21.42
CA GLN A 389 -4.42 6.03 -21.48
C GLN A 389 -4.59 4.61 -20.92
N GLY A 390 -5.81 4.17 -20.62
CA GLY A 390 -6.06 2.86 -19.99
C GLY A 390 -5.49 2.76 -18.56
N GLY A 391 -5.60 3.85 -17.79
CA GLY A 391 -5.10 3.93 -16.41
C GLY A 391 -5.74 2.96 -15.43
N ASP A 392 -6.80 2.24 -15.84
CA ASP A 392 -7.48 1.14 -15.16
C ASP A 392 -6.99 -0.25 -15.58
N LYS A 393 -6.01 -0.34 -16.49
CA LYS A 393 -5.54 -1.62 -17.00
C LYS A 393 -4.83 -2.44 -15.94
N VAL A 394 -5.26 -3.69 -15.82
CA VAL A 394 -4.72 -4.67 -14.88
C VAL A 394 -3.31 -5.11 -15.30
N ILE A 395 -2.42 -5.29 -14.32
CA ILE A 395 -1.13 -5.92 -14.55
C ILE A 395 -1.32 -7.44 -14.56
N GLU A 396 -1.20 -8.06 -15.74
CA GLU A 396 -1.30 -9.50 -15.87
C GLU A 396 -0.12 -10.22 -15.17
N TYR A 397 -0.44 -11.24 -14.40
CA TYR A 397 0.56 -12.11 -13.78
C TYR A 397 1.23 -12.98 -14.83
N ARG A 398 2.55 -12.89 -14.97
CA ARG A 398 3.33 -13.80 -15.82
C ARG A 398 4.11 -14.78 -14.96
N ILE A 399 3.77 -16.05 -15.05
CA ILE A 399 4.62 -17.15 -14.53
C ILE A 399 5.77 -17.30 -15.53
N THR A 400 6.88 -16.64 -15.26
CA THR A 400 8.13 -16.90 -16.01
C THR A 400 9.00 -17.87 -15.20
N ALA A 401 9.86 -18.63 -15.89
CA ALA A 401 10.90 -19.44 -15.23
C ALA A 401 11.74 -18.58 -14.25
N ASN A 402 11.81 -17.29 -14.48
CA ASN A 402 12.50 -16.27 -13.69
C ASN A 402 11.77 -15.91 -12.38
N THR A 403 10.44 -15.97 -12.34
CA THR A 403 9.70 -15.81 -11.07
C THR A 403 10.10 -16.91 -10.08
N LYS A 404 10.50 -18.11 -10.56
CA LYS A 404 11.06 -19.18 -9.71
C LYS A 404 12.44 -18.84 -9.18
N VAL A 405 13.27 -18.06 -9.87
CA VAL A 405 14.60 -17.63 -9.40
C VAL A 405 14.48 -16.49 -8.41
N ILE A 406 13.62 -15.51 -8.69
CA ILE A 406 13.32 -14.38 -7.77
C ILE A 406 12.63 -14.90 -6.51
N SER A 407 11.70 -15.85 -6.64
CA SER A 407 11.09 -16.53 -5.50
C SER A 407 12.08 -17.42 -4.72
N LYS A 408 13.05 -18.02 -5.39
CA LYS A 408 14.12 -18.80 -4.72
C LYS A 408 15.17 -17.92 -4.06
N ALA A 409 15.43 -16.72 -4.57
CA ALA A 409 16.37 -15.77 -3.97
C ALA A 409 15.74 -14.95 -2.84
N GLY A 410 14.42 -14.78 -2.83
CA GLY A 410 13.67 -13.96 -1.87
C GLY A 410 12.66 -14.71 -0.98
N LEU A 411 12.29 -15.94 -1.35
CA LEU A 411 11.32 -16.76 -0.62
C LEU A 411 11.99 -18.12 -0.33
N GLY A 412 12.31 -18.37 0.92
CA GLY A 412 12.52 -19.74 1.39
C GLY A 412 11.31 -20.58 0.96
N LYS A 413 11.53 -21.86 0.61
CA LYS A 413 10.56 -22.85 0.16
C LYS A 413 9.24 -22.76 0.98
N GLY A 414 8.24 -22.08 0.47
CA GLY A 414 6.93 -22.01 1.06
C GLY A 414 5.88 -21.89 -0.05
N PHE A 415 5.04 -22.89 -0.13
CA PHE A 415 3.91 -23.08 -1.06
C PHE A 415 4.28 -23.69 -2.42
N ALA A 416 4.64 -25.00 -2.39
CA ALA A 416 4.39 -25.86 -3.52
C ALA A 416 2.85 -26.02 -3.67
N GLU A 417 2.33 -25.74 -4.87
CA GLU A 417 0.96 -26.08 -5.25
C GLU A 417 0.69 -27.55 -4.93
N SER A 418 -0.28 -27.81 -4.05
CA SER A 418 -0.89 -29.13 -3.95
C SER A 418 -1.65 -29.36 -5.25
N LYS A 419 -1.15 -30.27 -6.08
CA LYS A 419 -1.88 -30.85 -7.19
C LYS A 419 -3.11 -31.59 -6.63
N SER A 420 -4.29 -31.20 -7.02
CA SER A 420 -5.42 -32.09 -7.32
C SER A 420 -6.34 -31.36 -8.26
#